data_6f398649f00e3f99ebef5e250738eace
#
_entry.id   6f398649f00e3f99ebef5e250738eace
#
_cell.length_a   1.000
_cell.length_b   1.000
_cell.length_c   1.000
_cell.angle_alpha   90.00
_cell.angle_beta   90.00
_cell.angle_gamma   90.00
#
_symmetry.space_group_name_H-M   'P 1'
#
loop_
_entity.id
_entity.type
_entity.pdbx_description
1 polymer ?
#
loop_
_entity_poly.entity_id
_entity_poly.type
_entity_poly.pdbx_seq_one_letter_code
_entity_poly.pdbx_strand_id
1 'polypeptide(L)'
;MHEIAWQLGVCANLKVVRGAAGTLASACFGLPDEAGRQARSAAAAWCPAMEPTASVAVASLSNPAGGFGLITAAVAAAARATRPGGTICVACAVNVPPGLIFQRWRQGAPLEPLLHEAIATGDLALIGDALHTRLFARALDDRRLVLLSGLAEDVVEELEFGYAAGPEVVERLAHRADGVVVLPEADRCFPRPE
;
A
#
# COMPACT_ATOMS: atom_id res chain seq x y z
N MET A 1 3.59 -5.21 19.97
CA MET A 1 2.73 -4.03 20.28
C MET A 1 2.23 -4.02 21.71
N HIS A 2 1.92 -5.16 22.32
CA HIS A 2 1.47 -5.26 23.70
C HIS A 2 2.47 -4.66 24.70
N GLU A 3 3.71 -5.06 24.62
CA GLU A 3 4.79 -4.60 25.51
C GLU A 3 5.03 -3.09 25.41
N ILE A 4 5.00 -2.52 24.20
CA ILE A 4 5.16 -1.07 23.98
C ILE A 4 3.98 -0.30 24.59
N ALA A 5 2.75 -0.76 24.40
CA ALA A 5 1.57 -0.13 24.96
C ALA A 5 1.62 -0.16 26.51
N TRP A 6 2.08 -1.26 27.08
CA TRP A 6 2.25 -1.40 28.52
C TRP A 6 3.33 -0.48 29.07
N GLN A 7 4.50 -0.42 28.42
CA GLN A 7 5.60 0.48 28.79
C GLN A 7 5.21 1.96 28.71
N LEU A 8 4.33 2.32 27.76
CA LEU A 8 3.80 3.68 27.61
C LEU A 8 2.62 3.99 28.55
N GLY A 9 2.18 3.03 29.39
CA GLY A 9 1.06 3.22 30.31
C GLY A 9 -0.30 3.37 29.61
N VAL A 10 -0.46 2.83 28.38
CA VAL A 10 -1.73 2.88 27.64
C VAL A 10 -2.73 1.96 28.33
N CYS A 11 -3.65 2.52 29.11
CA CYS A 11 -4.66 1.78 29.87
C CYS A 11 -5.91 1.43 29.05
N ALA A 12 -6.21 2.16 27.96
CA ALA A 12 -7.33 1.89 27.07
C ALA A 12 -7.03 2.32 25.64
N ASN A 13 -7.73 1.72 24.68
CA ASN A 13 -7.59 1.99 23.27
C ASN A 13 -8.97 1.95 22.58
N LEU A 14 -9.22 2.90 21.70
CA LEU A 14 -10.36 2.90 20.78
C LEU A 14 -9.89 2.51 19.40
N LYS A 15 -10.45 1.44 18.85
CA LYS A 15 -10.24 1.00 17.47
C LYS A 15 -11.50 1.22 16.66
N VAL A 16 -11.35 1.83 15.52
CA VAL A 16 -12.45 2.08 14.59
C VAL A 16 -12.24 1.20 13.36
N VAL A 17 -13.28 0.45 13.00
CA VAL A 17 -13.32 -0.34 11.77
C VAL A 17 -14.23 0.38 10.79
N ARG A 18 -13.68 0.74 9.64
CA ARG A 18 -14.43 1.37 8.56
C ARG A 18 -15.20 0.32 7.77
N GLY A 19 -16.41 0.67 7.37
CA GLY A 19 -17.24 -0.10 6.45
C GLY A 19 -17.20 0.47 5.03
N ALA A 20 -18.10 0.02 4.19
CA ALA A 20 -18.26 0.49 2.83
C ALA A 20 -18.52 2.00 2.77
N ALA A 21 -18.05 2.66 1.71
CA ALA A 21 -18.23 4.09 1.46
C ALA A 21 -17.83 5.01 2.65
N GLY A 22 -16.85 4.58 3.45
CA GLY A 22 -16.34 5.37 4.56
C GLY A 22 -17.23 5.40 5.81
N THR A 23 -18.27 4.58 5.86
CA THR A 23 -19.13 4.44 7.04
C THR A 23 -18.40 3.80 8.20
N LEU A 24 -18.91 3.96 9.42
CA LEU A 24 -18.44 3.26 10.60
C LEU A 24 -19.07 1.87 10.65
N ALA A 25 -18.26 0.82 10.51
CA ALA A 25 -18.74 -0.56 10.65
C ALA A 25 -18.71 -1.01 12.12
N SER A 26 -17.69 -0.63 12.88
CA SER A 26 -17.55 -1.00 14.29
C SER A 26 -16.62 -0.05 15.03
N ALA A 27 -16.86 0.13 16.32
CA ALA A 27 -15.97 0.80 17.26
C ALA A 27 -15.73 -0.15 18.45
N CYS A 28 -14.47 -0.50 18.69
CA CYS A 28 -14.05 -1.42 19.75
C CYS A 28 -13.24 -0.64 20.78
N PHE A 29 -13.67 -0.66 22.02
CA PHE A 29 -13.01 0.02 23.14
C PHE A 29 -12.63 -0.98 24.23
N GLY A 30 -11.44 -0.81 24.81
CA GLY A 30 -10.97 -1.67 25.90
C GLY A 30 -9.45 -1.66 26.03
N LEU A 31 -8.91 -2.65 26.72
CA LEU A 31 -7.47 -2.85 26.79
C LEU A 31 -6.88 -3.01 25.37
N PRO A 32 -5.64 -2.56 25.13
CA PRO A 32 -5.04 -2.53 23.77
C PRO A 32 -5.18 -3.84 23.00
N ASP A 33 -4.96 -4.99 23.66
CA ASP A 33 -5.04 -6.31 23.02
C ASP A 33 -6.47 -6.72 22.74
N GLU A 34 -7.38 -6.47 23.71
CA GLU A 34 -8.79 -6.81 23.60
C GLU A 34 -9.45 -6.00 22.47
N ALA A 35 -9.31 -4.67 22.52
CA ALA A 35 -9.81 -3.78 21.46
C ALA A 35 -9.18 -4.13 20.10
N GLY A 36 -7.89 -4.48 20.07
CA GLY A 36 -7.21 -4.93 18.87
C GLY A 36 -7.73 -6.26 18.32
N ARG A 37 -8.04 -7.22 19.17
CA ARG A 37 -8.62 -8.52 18.78
C ARG A 37 -10.03 -8.35 18.22
N GLN A 38 -10.88 -7.60 18.92
CA GLN A 38 -12.26 -7.30 18.50
C GLN A 38 -12.27 -6.55 17.17
N ALA A 39 -11.42 -5.54 17.00
CA ALA A 39 -11.33 -4.78 15.76
C ALA A 39 -10.86 -5.65 14.58
N ARG A 40 -9.89 -6.54 14.79
CA ARG A 40 -9.45 -7.49 13.74
C ARG A 40 -10.57 -8.46 13.37
N SER A 41 -11.32 -8.97 14.35
CA SER A 41 -12.47 -9.83 14.08
C SER A 41 -13.56 -9.10 13.28
N ALA A 42 -13.90 -7.87 13.66
CA ALA A 42 -14.85 -7.05 12.93
C ALA A 42 -14.36 -6.70 11.53
N ALA A 43 -13.09 -6.35 11.38
CA ALA A 43 -12.47 -6.06 10.08
C ALA A 43 -12.42 -7.29 9.17
N ALA A 44 -12.37 -8.49 9.73
CA ALA A 44 -12.33 -9.73 8.95
C ALA A 44 -13.55 -9.90 8.04
N ALA A 45 -14.71 -9.36 8.42
CA ALA A 45 -15.92 -9.37 7.58
C ALA A 45 -15.80 -8.48 6.33
N TRP A 46 -14.87 -7.51 6.35
CA TRP A 46 -14.62 -6.55 5.27
C TRP A 46 -13.35 -6.86 4.47
N CYS A 47 -12.64 -7.90 4.86
CA CYS A 47 -11.41 -8.34 4.21
C CYS A 47 -11.71 -9.65 3.48
N PRO A 48 -11.97 -9.62 2.17
CA PRO A 48 -12.19 -10.85 1.42
C PRO A 48 -10.96 -11.75 1.52
N ALA A 49 -11.17 -13.05 1.71
CA ALA A 49 -10.13 -14.04 1.49
C ALA A 49 -9.88 -14.11 -0.01
N MET A 50 -8.63 -13.98 -0.42
CA MET A 50 -8.24 -14.00 -1.83
C MET A 50 -6.96 -14.81 -1.98
N GLU A 51 -6.97 -15.74 -2.92
CA GLU A 51 -5.74 -16.35 -3.37
C GLU A 51 -4.99 -15.40 -4.33
N PRO A 52 -3.67 -15.33 -4.28
CA PRO A 52 -2.87 -14.51 -5.17
C PRO A 52 -2.75 -15.16 -6.57
N THR A 53 -3.87 -15.30 -7.27
CA THR A 53 -3.95 -16.00 -8.56
C THR A 53 -3.98 -15.05 -9.76
N ALA A 54 -4.38 -13.80 -9.56
CA ALA A 54 -4.48 -12.84 -10.65
C ALA A 54 -3.12 -12.52 -11.26
N SER A 55 -3.04 -12.50 -12.58
CA SER A 55 -1.83 -12.06 -13.29
C SER A 55 -1.75 -10.53 -13.38
N VAL A 56 -2.88 -9.85 -13.29
CA VAL A 56 -2.97 -8.38 -13.25
C VAL A 56 -3.91 -7.94 -12.13
N ALA A 57 -3.47 -7.01 -11.30
CA ALA A 57 -4.33 -6.28 -10.38
C ALA A 57 -4.45 -4.81 -10.83
N VAL A 58 -5.65 -4.29 -10.85
CA VAL A 58 -5.93 -2.87 -11.10
C VAL A 58 -6.45 -2.26 -9.81
N ALA A 59 -5.70 -1.33 -9.25
CA ALA A 59 -5.99 -0.68 -7.98
C ALA A 59 -6.26 0.81 -8.17
N SER A 60 -7.28 1.36 -7.52
CA SER A 60 -7.48 2.80 -7.42
C SER A 60 -7.30 3.29 -5.98
N LEU A 61 -7.08 4.59 -5.80
CA LEU A 61 -6.94 5.21 -4.48
C LEU A 61 -8.26 5.80 -4.00
N SER A 62 -8.50 5.75 -2.68
CA SER A 62 -9.63 6.41 -2.03
C SER A 62 -9.57 7.93 -2.10
N ASN A 63 -8.35 8.49 -2.15
CA ASN A 63 -8.06 9.87 -2.47
C ASN A 63 -7.10 9.89 -3.66
N PRO A 64 -7.60 10.13 -4.89
CA PRO A 64 -6.78 10.05 -6.10
C PRO A 64 -5.55 10.96 -6.09
N ALA A 65 -5.61 12.11 -5.43
CA ALA A 65 -4.51 13.08 -5.30
C ALA A 65 -3.72 12.91 -3.99
N GLY A 66 -3.98 11.86 -3.22
CA GLY A 66 -3.24 11.56 -1.99
C GLY A 66 -1.79 11.20 -2.28
N GLY A 67 -0.89 11.52 -1.36
CA GLY A 67 0.55 11.32 -1.57
C GLY A 67 0.98 9.87 -1.83
N PHE A 68 2.25 9.67 -2.16
CA PHE A 68 2.82 8.38 -2.56
C PHE A 68 2.64 7.26 -1.51
N GLY A 69 2.44 7.62 -0.23
CA GLY A 69 2.09 6.65 0.82
C GLY A 69 0.79 5.87 0.56
N LEU A 70 -0.21 6.48 -0.12
CA LEU A 70 -1.42 5.77 -0.52
C LEU A 70 -1.15 4.77 -1.66
N ILE A 71 -0.24 5.10 -2.58
CA ILE A 71 0.23 4.15 -3.60
C ILE A 71 0.86 2.94 -2.90
N THR A 72 1.69 3.16 -1.88
CA THR A 72 2.29 2.07 -1.09
C THR A 72 1.23 1.16 -0.48
N ALA A 73 0.19 1.73 0.12
CA ALA A 73 -0.90 0.94 0.70
C ALA A 73 -1.69 0.16 -0.37
N ALA A 74 -1.97 0.79 -1.51
CA ALA A 74 -2.65 0.15 -2.64
C ALA A 74 -1.82 -0.99 -3.25
N VAL A 75 -0.51 -0.80 -3.41
CA VAL A 75 0.41 -1.85 -3.87
C VAL A 75 0.43 -3.01 -2.87
N ALA A 76 0.47 -2.72 -1.56
CA ALA A 76 0.44 -3.76 -0.53
C ALA A 76 -0.88 -4.57 -0.52
N ALA A 77 -2.01 -3.94 -0.82
CA ALA A 77 -3.28 -4.63 -0.98
C ALA A 77 -3.31 -5.46 -2.27
N ALA A 78 -2.92 -4.87 -3.40
CA ALA A 78 -2.93 -5.51 -4.70
C ALA A 78 -1.97 -6.72 -4.77
N ALA A 79 -0.81 -6.62 -4.14
CA ALA A 79 0.17 -7.71 -4.09
C ALA A 79 -0.37 -8.99 -3.45
N ARG A 80 -1.36 -8.89 -2.57
CA ARG A 80 -2.00 -10.05 -1.91
C ARG A 80 -2.96 -10.80 -2.84
N ALA A 81 -3.43 -10.15 -3.89
CA ALA A 81 -4.32 -10.73 -4.90
C ALA A 81 -3.58 -11.10 -6.19
N THR A 82 -2.33 -10.62 -6.35
CA THR A 82 -1.52 -10.79 -7.56
C THR A 82 -0.49 -11.89 -7.35
N ARG A 83 -0.43 -12.83 -8.28
CA ARG A 83 0.59 -13.89 -8.26
C ARG A 83 2.01 -13.32 -8.32
N PRO A 84 3.03 -14.05 -7.84
CA PRO A 84 4.44 -13.71 -8.07
C PRO A 84 4.71 -13.47 -9.57
N GLY A 85 5.53 -12.46 -9.88
CA GLY A 85 5.83 -12.06 -11.27
C GLY A 85 4.68 -11.36 -12.01
N GLY A 86 3.50 -11.18 -11.37
CA GLY A 86 2.35 -10.50 -11.94
C GLY A 86 2.53 -8.98 -12.04
N THR A 87 1.52 -8.30 -12.55
CA THR A 87 1.54 -6.84 -12.75
C THR A 87 0.49 -6.16 -11.88
N ILE A 88 0.89 -5.12 -11.17
CA ILE A 88 0.00 -4.24 -10.40
C ILE A 88 -0.12 -2.93 -11.18
N CYS A 89 -1.33 -2.54 -11.53
CA CYS A 89 -1.63 -1.23 -12.12
C CYS A 89 -2.26 -0.36 -11.04
N VAL A 90 -1.67 0.81 -10.72
CA VAL A 90 -2.28 1.78 -9.80
C VAL A 90 -2.78 2.98 -10.60
N ALA A 91 -4.10 3.22 -10.52
CA ALA A 91 -4.74 4.37 -11.14
C ALA A 91 -5.01 5.47 -10.08
N CYS A 92 -4.39 6.63 -10.26
CA CYS A 92 -4.49 7.75 -9.32
C CYS A 92 -4.22 9.10 -10.03
N ALA A 93 -4.38 10.20 -9.30
CA ALA A 93 -4.01 11.55 -9.76
C ALA A 93 -2.81 12.12 -8.98
N VAL A 94 -2.00 11.24 -8.37
CA VAL A 94 -0.78 11.65 -7.67
C VAL A 94 0.18 12.27 -8.67
N ASN A 95 0.62 13.50 -8.40
CA ASN A 95 1.52 14.28 -9.24
C ASN A 95 2.78 14.76 -8.50
N VAL A 96 2.97 14.29 -7.27
CA VAL A 96 4.16 14.58 -6.47
C VAL A 96 5.00 13.31 -6.40
N PRO A 97 6.29 13.38 -6.76
CA PRO A 97 7.17 12.22 -6.70
C PRO A 97 7.33 11.69 -5.26
N PRO A 98 7.78 10.44 -5.08
CA PRO A 98 8.07 9.90 -3.77
C PRO A 98 9.20 10.65 -3.08
N GLY A 99 9.38 10.41 -1.79
CA GLY A 99 10.44 11.01 -0.99
C GLY A 99 11.85 10.58 -1.41
N LEU A 100 12.83 11.26 -0.82
CA LEU A 100 14.25 11.11 -1.17
C LEU A 100 14.77 9.67 -0.95
N ILE A 101 14.37 9.03 0.14
CA ILE A 101 14.80 7.66 0.46
C ILE A 101 14.29 6.68 -0.59
N PHE A 102 13.03 6.85 -1.01
CA PHE A 102 12.43 6.04 -2.06
C PHE A 102 13.16 6.21 -3.40
N GLN A 103 13.45 7.45 -3.79
CA GLN A 103 14.18 7.74 -5.04
C GLN A 103 15.58 7.12 -5.01
N ARG A 104 16.35 7.31 -3.93
CA ARG A 104 17.70 6.72 -3.77
C ARG A 104 17.67 5.19 -3.84
N TRP A 105 16.66 4.57 -3.22
CA TRP A 105 16.46 3.12 -3.32
C TRP A 105 16.22 2.68 -4.76
N ARG A 106 15.37 3.38 -5.50
CA ARG A 106 15.12 3.05 -6.93
C ARG A 106 16.35 3.27 -7.81
N GLN A 107 17.22 4.19 -7.45
CA GLN A 107 18.50 4.42 -8.10
C GLN A 107 19.57 3.38 -7.71
N GLY A 108 19.19 2.31 -7.02
CA GLY A 108 20.07 1.19 -6.68
C GLY A 108 20.77 1.29 -5.31
N ALA A 109 20.49 2.30 -4.49
CA ALA A 109 21.03 2.34 -3.15
C ALA A 109 20.41 1.22 -2.28
N PRO A 110 21.23 0.50 -1.47
CA PRO A 110 20.71 -0.55 -0.62
C PRO A 110 19.79 -0.01 0.46
N LEU A 111 18.64 -0.66 0.66
CA LEU A 111 17.56 -0.15 1.50
C LEU A 111 17.92 -0.09 2.99
N GLU A 112 18.59 -1.12 3.54
CA GLU A 112 18.89 -1.15 4.98
C GLU A 112 19.84 -0.01 5.45
N PRO A 113 20.92 0.36 4.73
CA PRO A 113 21.68 1.56 5.04
C PRO A 113 20.86 2.86 5.00
N LEU A 114 19.96 3.00 4.01
CA LEU A 114 19.09 4.17 3.90
C LEU A 114 18.12 4.27 5.10
N LEU A 115 17.61 3.15 5.60
CA LEU A 115 16.78 3.12 6.80
C LEU A 115 17.56 3.55 8.04
N HIS A 116 18.77 3.04 8.22
CA HIS A 116 19.62 3.42 9.35
C HIS A 116 20.01 4.92 9.29
N GLU A 117 20.35 5.43 8.10
CA GLU A 117 20.63 6.84 7.87
C GLU A 117 19.43 7.71 8.27
N ALA A 118 18.23 7.39 7.79
CA ALA A 118 17.01 8.11 8.11
C ALA A 118 16.72 8.14 9.62
N ILE A 119 16.86 7.00 10.30
CA ILE A 119 16.65 6.90 11.75
C ILE A 119 17.70 7.74 12.52
N ALA A 120 18.94 7.73 12.09
CA ALA A 120 20.04 8.48 12.73
C ALA A 120 19.84 10.00 12.66
N THR A 121 19.14 10.51 11.63
CA THR A 121 18.86 11.96 11.52
C THR A 121 17.84 12.43 12.57
N GLY A 122 16.95 11.57 13.06
CA GLY A 122 15.81 11.94 13.89
C GLY A 122 14.72 12.73 13.13
N ASP A 123 14.86 12.94 11.82
CA ASP A 123 13.87 13.61 10.99
C ASP A 123 12.68 12.69 10.71
N LEU A 124 11.51 13.04 11.26
CA LEU A 124 10.30 12.25 11.13
C LEU A 124 9.82 12.11 9.68
N ALA A 125 10.09 13.09 8.81
CA ALA A 125 9.71 13.01 7.41
C ALA A 125 10.57 11.97 6.67
N LEU A 126 11.89 11.98 6.90
CA LEU A 126 12.79 10.96 6.34
C LEU A 126 12.52 9.56 6.90
N ILE A 127 12.24 9.46 8.20
CA ILE A 127 11.86 8.17 8.82
C ILE A 127 10.56 7.66 8.21
N GLY A 128 9.57 8.53 8.01
CA GLY A 128 8.30 8.18 7.37
C GLY A 128 8.51 7.68 5.94
N ASP A 129 9.31 8.39 5.14
CA ASP A 129 9.67 7.99 3.78
C ASP A 129 10.39 6.62 3.76
N ALA A 130 11.34 6.42 4.65
CA ALA A 130 12.07 5.16 4.79
C ALA A 130 11.15 3.98 5.13
N LEU A 131 10.20 4.17 6.06
CA LEU A 131 9.22 3.14 6.41
C LEU A 131 8.28 2.83 5.24
N HIS A 132 7.78 3.84 4.53
CA HIS A 132 6.96 3.63 3.33
C HIS A 132 7.74 2.91 2.24
N THR A 133 9.00 3.28 2.02
CA THR A 133 9.89 2.61 1.06
C THR A 133 10.06 1.14 1.39
N ARG A 134 10.30 0.81 2.66
CA ARG A 134 10.44 -0.58 3.12
C ARG A 134 9.16 -1.39 2.90
N LEU A 135 8.02 -0.80 3.26
CA LEU A 135 6.71 -1.46 3.05
C LEU A 135 6.43 -1.68 1.57
N PHE A 136 6.73 -0.69 0.73
CA PHE A 136 6.57 -0.77 -0.71
C PHE A 136 7.47 -1.85 -1.32
N ALA A 137 8.77 -1.82 -1.01
CA ALA A 137 9.73 -2.80 -1.51
C ALA A 137 9.30 -4.24 -1.17
N ARG A 138 8.88 -4.46 0.08
CA ARG A 138 8.42 -5.77 0.54
C ARG A 138 7.10 -6.20 -0.13
N ALA A 139 6.22 -5.24 -0.43
CA ALA A 139 4.93 -5.55 -1.05
C ALA A 139 5.06 -5.80 -2.55
N LEU A 140 5.88 -4.99 -3.23
CA LEU A 140 6.09 -5.14 -4.66
C LEU A 140 6.82 -6.46 -4.99
N ASP A 141 7.88 -6.75 -4.22
CA ASP A 141 8.72 -7.95 -4.37
C ASP A 141 9.15 -8.15 -5.84
N ASP A 142 8.79 -9.26 -6.46
CA ASP A 142 9.06 -9.59 -7.86
C ASP A 142 7.99 -9.12 -8.87
N ARG A 143 6.97 -8.40 -8.40
CA ARG A 143 5.87 -7.91 -9.24
C ARG A 143 6.26 -6.64 -9.99
N ARG A 144 5.63 -6.44 -11.14
CA ARG A 144 5.78 -5.21 -11.92
C ARG A 144 4.74 -4.19 -11.49
N LEU A 145 5.16 -2.92 -11.41
CA LEU A 145 4.22 -1.81 -11.17
C LEU A 145 4.05 -1.00 -12.46
N VAL A 146 2.80 -0.68 -12.76
CA VAL A 146 2.42 0.27 -13.82
C VAL A 146 1.61 1.39 -13.16
N LEU A 147 1.99 2.64 -13.40
CA LEU A 147 1.32 3.81 -12.86
C LEU A 147 0.53 4.54 -13.95
N LEU A 148 -0.76 4.66 -13.74
CA LEU A 148 -1.63 5.64 -14.39
C LEU A 148 -1.81 6.77 -13.39
N SER A 149 -0.99 7.83 -13.50
CA SER A 149 -0.91 8.88 -12.48
C SER A 149 -0.73 10.26 -13.11
N GLY A 150 -0.70 11.29 -12.28
CA GLY A 150 -0.34 12.65 -12.70
C GLY A 150 1.16 12.93 -12.72
N LEU A 151 2.01 11.92 -12.45
CA LEU A 151 3.46 12.05 -12.58
C LEU A 151 3.86 12.12 -14.05
N ALA A 152 4.91 12.89 -14.34
CA ALA A 152 5.50 12.91 -15.68
C ALA A 152 6.14 11.56 -16.02
N GLU A 153 6.15 11.22 -17.31
CA GLU A 153 6.64 9.93 -17.82
C GLU A 153 8.10 9.67 -17.39
N ASP A 154 8.95 10.66 -17.55
CA ASP A 154 10.37 10.60 -17.16
C ASP A 154 10.55 10.28 -15.67
N VAL A 155 9.73 10.87 -14.79
CA VAL A 155 9.76 10.58 -13.35
C VAL A 155 9.37 9.12 -13.08
N VAL A 156 8.36 8.59 -13.77
CA VAL A 156 7.92 7.20 -13.59
C VAL A 156 8.99 6.23 -14.11
N GLU A 157 9.63 6.56 -15.24
CA GLU A 157 10.70 5.75 -15.81
C GLU A 157 11.97 5.76 -14.94
N GLU A 158 12.35 6.91 -14.36
CA GLU A 158 13.46 7.00 -13.40
C GLU A 158 13.24 6.14 -12.16
N LEU A 159 11.97 5.91 -11.78
CA LEU A 159 11.60 4.98 -10.72
C LEU A 159 11.56 3.52 -11.19
N GLU A 160 11.90 3.22 -12.44
CA GLU A 160 11.81 1.90 -13.07
C GLU A 160 10.41 1.27 -12.98
N PHE A 161 9.37 2.09 -13.12
CA PHE A 161 7.99 1.66 -13.21
C PHE A 161 7.46 1.82 -14.62
N GLY A 162 6.46 1.03 -14.99
CA GLY A 162 5.75 1.21 -16.23
C GLY A 162 4.88 2.47 -16.19
N TYR A 163 4.96 3.28 -17.22
CA TYR A 163 4.08 4.44 -17.38
C TYR A 163 2.85 4.07 -18.22
N ALA A 164 1.68 4.49 -17.76
CA ALA A 164 0.44 4.42 -18.52
C ALA A 164 -0.02 5.83 -18.88
N ALA A 165 0.06 6.17 -20.18
CA ALA A 165 -0.36 7.48 -20.67
C ALA A 165 -1.87 7.70 -20.57
N GLY A 166 -2.66 6.63 -20.48
CA GLY A 166 -4.10 6.68 -20.35
C GLY A 166 -4.68 5.32 -19.93
N PRO A 167 -5.99 5.28 -19.64
CA PRO A 167 -6.67 4.07 -19.18
C PRO A 167 -6.62 2.92 -20.20
N GLU A 168 -6.49 3.20 -21.48
CA GLU A 168 -6.38 2.21 -22.56
C GLU A 168 -5.13 1.33 -22.44
N VAL A 169 -4.07 1.82 -21.79
CA VAL A 169 -2.87 1.01 -21.51
C VAL A 169 -3.20 -0.04 -20.45
N VAL A 170 -3.90 0.36 -19.38
CA VAL A 170 -4.33 -0.55 -18.30
C VAL A 170 -5.34 -1.56 -18.84
N GLU A 171 -6.28 -1.12 -19.68
CA GLU A 171 -7.26 -1.98 -20.33
C GLU A 171 -6.59 -3.05 -21.20
N ARG A 172 -5.61 -2.68 -22.03
CA ARG A 172 -4.84 -3.64 -22.83
C ARG A 172 -4.09 -4.67 -21.98
N LEU A 173 -3.54 -4.25 -20.86
CA LEU A 173 -2.88 -5.17 -19.92
C LEU A 173 -3.89 -6.15 -19.31
N ALA A 174 -5.06 -5.66 -18.92
CA ALA A 174 -6.15 -6.47 -18.38
C ALA A 174 -6.67 -7.49 -19.41
N HIS A 175 -6.89 -7.08 -20.65
CA HIS A 175 -7.37 -7.98 -21.71
C HIS A 175 -6.40 -9.11 -22.09
N ARG A 176 -5.10 -8.93 -21.84
CA ARG A 176 -4.07 -9.94 -22.11
C ARG A 176 -3.79 -10.84 -20.93
N ALA A 177 -4.43 -10.58 -19.80
CA ALA A 177 -4.18 -11.28 -18.55
C ALA A 177 -5.00 -12.57 -18.46
N ASP A 178 -4.41 -13.63 -17.89
CA ASP A 178 -5.12 -14.90 -17.59
C ASP A 178 -6.13 -14.73 -16.45
N GLY A 179 -5.96 -13.69 -15.61
CA GLY A 179 -6.85 -13.35 -14.51
C GLY A 179 -6.62 -11.91 -14.07
N VAL A 180 -7.71 -11.19 -13.83
CA VAL A 180 -7.69 -9.79 -13.44
C VAL A 180 -8.47 -9.62 -12.14
N VAL A 181 -7.91 -8.85 -11.21
CA VAL A 181 -8.61 -8.38 -10.02
C VAL A 181 -8.65 -6.85 -10.03
N VAL A 182 -9.82 -6.31 -9.70
CA VAL A 182 -10.01 -4.85 -9.57
C VAL A 182 -10.26 -4.52 -8.10
N LEU A 183 -9.45 -3.65 -7.54
CA LEU A 183 -9.51 -3.21 -6.15
C LEU A 183 -9.79 -1.70 -6.08
N PRO A 184 -11.06 -1.30 -6.04
CA PRO A 184 -11.39 0.10 -5.80
C PRO A 184 -11.00 0.49 -4.37
N GLU A 185 -10.49 1.72 -4.19
CA GLU A 185 -9.99 2.22 -2.90
C GLU A 185 -9.01 1.25 -2.23
N ALA A 186 -8.05 0.73 -3.01
CA ALA A 186 -7.15 -0.34 -2.58
C ALA A 186 -6.31 0.03 -1.35
N ASP A 187 -6.01 1.32 -1.14
CA ASP A 187 -5.35 1.84 0.06
C ASP A 187 -6.15 1.59 1.36
N ARG A 188 -7.43 1.25 1.23
CA ARG A 188 -8.33 0.88 2.34
C ARG A 188 -8.71 -0.59 2.36
N CYS A 189 -8.35 -1.32 1.30
CA CYS A 189 -8.57 -2.75 1.21
C CYS A 189 -7.46 -3.52 1.96
N PHE A 190 -7.85 -4.65 2.55
CA PHE A 190 -6.89 -5.56 3.18
C PHE A 190 -7.25 -7.01 2.83
N PRO A 191 -6.99 -7.45 1.58
CA PRO A 191 -7.21 -8.84 1.20
C PRO A 191 -6.43 -9.75 2.15
N ARG A 192 -7.05 -10.83 2.63
CA ARG A 192 -6.38 -11.83 3.46
C ARG A 192 -5.99 -12.99 2.55
N PRO A 193 -4.77 -13.52 2.63
CA PRO A 193 -4.48 -14.83 2.06
C PRO A 193 -5.35 -15.87 2.77
N GLU A 194 -5.87 -16.82 2.02
CA GLU A 194 -6.56 -18.00 2.58
C GLU A 194 -5.61 -18.85 3.42
#